data_205158dfb6ec135d55750f258dd6e4f9
#
_entry.id   205158dfb6ec135d55750f258dd6e4f9
#
_cell.length_a   1.000
_cell.length_b   1.000
_cell.length_c   1.000
_cell.angle_alpha   90.00
_cell.angle_beta   90.00
_cell.angle_gamma   90.00
#
_symmetry.space_group_name_H-M   'P 1'
#
loop_
_entity.id
_entity.type
_entity.pdbx_description
1 polymer ?
#
loop_
_entity_poly.entity_id
_entity_poly.type
_entity_poly.pdbx_seq_one_letter_code
_entity_poly.pdbx_strand_id
1 'polypeptide(L)'
;HDIGVETKDHFYQYHVFPVDTCGRRVSAPIVPLWAIDTSISQTILCEVEINTDYGNSLFFEEYTNTIWFNNYIEWLGDVSHYNLYRSVNREPYVLIPLHTFYPGDSLLYVDLISEFVDGNGRFCYYIEGVEGNGNDFGFTERSLSNIACISQIPKLFVPNTFTPNDDEHNELFKPVTAFVSEEGYSFTIYSRAGEKIFTTNNPSKGWDGKYQGKDAQVGNYIYHVEYINGLGELSEKT
;
A
#
# COMPACT_ATOMS: atom_id res chain seq x y z
N HIS A 1 24.41 -4.77 6.93
CA HIS A 1 23.12 -4.18 6.60
C HIS A 1 22.57 -3.52 7.85
N ASP A 2 22.48 -2.21 7.79
CA ASP A 2 21.83 -1.42 8.83
C ASP A 2 20.36 -1.28 8.45
N ILE A 3 19.49 -2.05 9.11
CA ILE A 3 18.05 -2.05 8.87
C ILE A 3 17.43 -1.01 9.79
N GLY A 4 16.79 0.02 9.23
CA GLY A 4 16.08 1.06 9.98
C GLY A 4 16.77 2.42 10.00
N VAL A 5 17.69 2.66 9.07
CA VAL A 5 18.32 3.97 8.89
C VAL A 5 17.35 4.90 8.16
N GLU A 6 16.94 5.98 8.82
CA GLU A 6 16.11 7.01 8.21
C GLU A 6 17.01 8.00 7.47
N THR A 7 17.16 7.82 6.16
CA THR A 7 18.09 8.58 5.33
C THR A 7 17.52 9.88 4.78
N LYS A 8 16.21 10.12 4.93
CA LYS A 8 15.52 11.30 4.40
C LYS A 8 15.99 12.60 5.07
N ASP A 9 16.24 12.55 6.40
CA ASP A 9 16.56 13.73 7.20
C ASP A 9 17.86 13.60 8.01
N HIS A 10 18.64 12.52 7.81
CA HIS A 10 19.84 12.24 8.58
C HIS A 10 21.01 11.81 7.71
N PHE A 11 22.20 12.34 8.04
CA PHE A 11 23.47 11.90 7.48
C PHE A 11 24.08 10.82 8.38
N TYR A 12 24.50 9.73 7.79
CA TYR A 12 25.14 8.62 8.49
C TYR A 12 26.59 8.52 8.10
N GLN A 13 27.48 8.45 9.09
CA GLN A 13 28.90 8.24 8.88
C GLN A 13 29.28 6.88 9.42
N TYR A 14 29.80 6.02 8.56
CA TYR A 14 30.27 4.69 8.92
C TYR A 14 31.78 4.67 9.05
N HIS A 15 32.28 4.04 10.12
CA HIS A 15 33.68 3.76 10.30
C HIS A 15 33.92 2.25 10.20
N VAL A 16 34.70 1.84 9.21
CA VAL A 16 35.05 0.44 9.01
C VAL A 16 36.49 0.22 9.53
N PHE A 17 36.61 -0.71 10.45
CA PHE A 17 37.92 -1.10 10.99
C PHE A 17 38.19 -2.55 10.60
N PRO A 18 39.34 -2.87 10.00
CA PRO A 18 39.75 -4.26 9.86
C PRO A 18 40.03 -4.88 11.26
N VAL A 19 39.53 -6.10 11.46
CA VAL A 19 39.72 -6.86 12.71
C VAL A 19 40.52 -8.08 12.35
N ASP A 20 41.63 -8.34 13.09
CA ASP A 20 42.41 -9.54 12.89
C ASP A 20 41.64 -10.79 13.39
N THR A 21 42.18 -11.98 13.10
CA THR A 21 41.58 -13.24 13.51
C THR A 21 41.48 -13.42 15.03
N CYS A 22 42.15 -12.55 15.82
CA CYS A 22 42.10 -12.51 17.27
C CYS A 22 41.12 -11.45 17.81
N GLY A 23 40.35 -10.78 16.95
CA GLY A 23 39.39 -9.75 17.35
C GLY A 23 40.01 -8.41 17.70
N ARG A 24 41.31 -8.18 17.41
CA ARG A 24 41.94 -6.87 17.64
C ARG A 24 41.68 -5.95 16.46
N ARG A 25 41.29 -4.71 16.77
CA ARG A 25 41.25 -3.65 15.77
C ARG A 25 42.67 -3.35 15.29
N VAL A 26 42.94 -3.54 14.03
CA VAL A 26 44.19 -3.12 13.43
C VAL A 26 44.13 -1.60 13.30
N SER A 27 45.03 -0.90 13.99
CA SER A 27 45.24 0.51 13.74
C SER A 27 45.96 0.63 12.40
N ALA A 28 45.23 0.66 11.31
CA ALA A 28 45.77 1.22 10.08
C ALA A 28 46.12 2.70 10.35
N PRO A 29 47.24 3.21 9.79
CA PRO A 29 47.42 4.65 9.77
C PRO A 29 46.10 5.22 9.19
N ILE A 30 45.50 6.17 9.88
CA ILE A 30 44.33 6.88 9.44
C ILE A 30 44.74 7.52 8.11
N VAL A 31 44.56 6.78 7.04
CA VAL A 31 44.39 7.42 5.74
C VAL A 31 43.03 8.09 5.92
N PRO A 32 43.01 9.39 6.07
CA PRO A 32 41.72 10.03 6.19
C PRO A 32 40.94 9.64 4.94
N LEU A 33 39.86 8.91 5.12
CA LEU A 33 38.88 8.64 4.10
C LEU A 33 38.09 9.91 3.79
N TRP A 34 38.82 11.00 3.50
CA TRP A 34 38.19 12.18 2.95
C TRP A 34 38.10 12.17 1.43
N ALA A 35 38.32 11.01 0.85
CA ALA A 35 37.83 10.72 -0.48
C ALA A 35 36.40 10.17 -0.48
N ILE A 36 35.79 9.98 0.66
CA ILE A 36 34.32 9.90 0.68
C ILE A 36 33.89 11.34 0.57
N ASP A 37 33.52 11.72 -0.62
CA ASP A 37 32.76 12.93 -0.86
C ASP A 37 31.50 12.85 0.03
N THR A 38 31.57 13.51 1.20
CA THR A 38 30.49 13.54 2.17
C THR A 38 29.29 14.31 1.66
N SER A 39 29.37 14.81 0.44
CA SER A 39 28.36 15.67 -0.12
C SER A 39 27.17 14.93 -0.68
N ILE A 40 27.23 13.63 -0.97
CA ILE A 40 26.15 12.99 -1.74
C ILE A 40 26.07 11.48 -1.52
N SER A 41 25.69 10.99 -0.35
CA SER A 41 25.05 9.66 -0.36
C SER A 41 23.60 9.86 -0.79
N GLN A 42 23.35 9.92 -2.08
CA GLN A 42 21.99 9.94 -2.60
C GLN A 42 21.41 8.53 -2.45
N THR A 43 20.61 8.36 -1.42
CA THR A 43 19.71 7.25 -1.32
C THR A 43 18.65 7.35 -2.43
N ILE A 44 18.21 6.20 -2.93
CA ILE A 44 17.03 6.14 -3.78
C ILE A 44 15.85 6.59 -2.91
N LEU A 45 15.20 7.69 -3.28
CA LEU A 45 14.00 8.18 -2.64
C LEU A 45 12.80 7.72 -3.46
N CYS A 46 11.97 6.87 -2.87
CA CYS A 46 10.69 6.43 -3.44
C CYS A 46 9.57 7.30 -2.87
N GLU A 47 8.72 7.81 -3.74
CA GLU A 47 7.53 8.58 -3.41
C GLU A 47 6.31 7.95 -4.09
N VAL A 48 5.11 8.12 -3.48
CA VAL A 48 3.86 7.58 -4.01
C VAL A 48 2.73 8.56 -3.76
N GLU A 49 1.84 8.71 -4.74
CA GLU A 49 0.59 9.46 -4.60
C GLU A 49 -0.61 8.69 -5.13
N ILE A 50 -1.79 9.03 -4.61
CA ILE A 50 -3.07 8.58 -5.15
C ILE A 50 -3.36 9.43 -6.39
N ASN A 51 -3.70 8.78 -7.49
CA ASN A 51 -4.29 9.50 -8.60
C ASN A 51 -5.74 9.87 -8.25
N THR A 52 -6.00 11.16 -8.03
CA THR A 52 -7.31 11.69 -7.62
C THR A 52 -8.14 12.22 -8.79
N ASP A 53 -7.67 12.16 -10.02
CA ASP A 53 -8.41 12.58 -11.22
C ASP A 53 -9.57 11.60 -11.56
N TYR A 54 -10.19 11.08 -10.52
CA TYR A 54 -11.42 10.32 -10.63
C TYR A 54 -12.56 11.32 -10.89
N GLY A 55 -13.09 11.37 -12.08
CA GLY A 55 -14.31 12.09 -12.37
C GLY A 55 -15.41 11.82 -11.33
N ASN A 56 -16.54 12.44 -11.40
CA ASN A 56 -17.63 12.31 -10.41
C ASN A 56 -18.32 10.92 -10.37
N SER A 57 -17.74 9.88 -10.96
CA SER A 57 -18.29 8.52 -10.97
C SER A 57 -17.85 7.75 -9.72
N LEU A 58 -18.80 7.20 -8.98
CA LEU A 58 -18.53 6.50 -7.72
C LEU A 58 -18.01 5.05 -7.90
N PHE A 59 -18.12 4.43 -9.11
CA PHE A 59 -17.97 2.98 -9.22
C PHE A 59 -17.40 2.40 -10.51
N PHE A 60 -16.88 3.19 -11.45
CA PHE A 60 -16.38 2.67 -12.75
C PHE A 60 -15.00 3.20 -13.14
N GLU A 61 -14.20 3.60 -12.18
CA GLU A 61 -12.90 4.18 -12.44
C GLU A 61 -11.79 3.20 -12.15
N GLU A 62 -10.74 3.28 -12.94
CA GLU A 62 -9.49 2.59 -12.65
C GLU A 62 -8.81 3.27 -11.47
N TYR A 63 -8.68 2.56 -10.37
CA TYR A 63 -7.90 3.03 -9.23
C TYR A 63 -6.43 2.83 -9.51
N THR A 64 -5.64 3.88 -9.37
CA THR A 64 -4.20 3.85 -9.60
C THR A 64 -3.41 4.55 -8.50
N ASN A 65 -2.19 4.08 -8.28
CA ASN A 65 -1.15 4.80 -7.55
C ASN A 65 -0.06 5.20 -8.53
N THR A 66 0.47 6.41 -8.40
CA THR A 66 1.64 6.86 -9.16
C THR A 66 2.86 6.80 -8.25
N ILE A 67 3.88 6.09 -8.68
CA ILE A 67 5.14 5.89 -7.97
C ILE A 67 6.25 6.54 -8.79
N TRP A 68 7.11 7.33 -8.16
CA TRP A 68 8.33 7.87 -8.78
C TRP A 68 9.51 7.78 -7.82
N PHE A 69 10.71 7.82 -8.37
CA PHE A 69 11.94 7.77 -7.60
C PHE A 69 13.08 8.46 -8.35
N ASN A 70 14.17 8.79 -7.65
CA ASN A 70 15.36 9.39 -8.24
C ASN A 70 16.38 8.34 -8.67
N ASN A 71 17.24 8.70 -9.62
CA ASN A 71 18.40 7.90 -9.98
C ASN A 71 19.38 7.74 -8.81
N TYR A 72 20.01 6.58 -8.74
CA TYR A 72 21.22 6.38 -7.96
C TYR A 72 22.45 6.70 -8.82
N ILE A 73 23.39 7.52 -8.33
CA ILE A 73 24.46 8.10 -9.15
C ILE A 73 25.89 7.77 -8.71
N GLU A 74 26.08 6.96 -7.67
CA GLU A 74 27.42 6.82 -7.06
C GLU A 74 28.08 5.45 -7.26
N TRP A 75 27.48 4.55 -8.02
CA TRP A 75 28.16 3.28 -8.32
C TRP A 75 29.16 3.40 -9.43
N LEU A 76 30.34 2.79 -9.22
CA LEU A 76 31.40 2.73 -10.24
C LEU A 76 30.97 1.92 -11.47
N GLY A 77 30.11 0.96 -11.28
CA GLY A 77 29.55 0.11 -12.35
C GLY A 77 28.30 0.66 -12.99
N ASP A 78 27.91 1.90 -12.69
CA ASP A 78 26.63 2.49 -13.05
C ASP A 78 25.43 1.65 -12.55
N VAL A 79 24.23 2.06 -12.89
CA VAL A 79 23.01 1.31 -12.57
C VAL A 79 22.72 0.31 -13.67
N SER A 80 22.56 -0.98 -13.33
CA SER A 80 22.07 -2.00 -14.24
C SER A 80 20.57 -1.90 -14.45
N HIS A 81 19.82 -1.85 -13.36
CA HIS A 81 18.36 -1.75 -13.36
C HIS A 81 17.82 -1.41 -11.97
N TYR A 82 16.54 -1.03 -11.93
CA TYR A 82 15.78 -0.87 -10.70
C TYR A 82 14.60 -1.83 -10.67
N ASN A 83 14.34 -2.42 -9.53
CA ASN A 83 13.19 -3.27 -9.28
C ASN A 83 12.22 -2.56 -8.34
N LEU A 84 10.95 -2.43 -8.75
CA LEU A 84 9.87 -1.92 -7.92
C LEU A 84 9.16 -3.08 -7.25
N TYR A 85 8.95 -2.98 -5.95
CA TYR A 85 8.20 -3.96 -5.16
C TYR A 85 6.99 -3.32 -4.49
N ARG A 86 5.91 -4.10 -4.37
CA ARG A 86 4.65 -3.68 -3.76
C ARG A 86 4.24 -4.64 -2.64
N SER A 87 3.71 -4.08 -1.55
CA SER A 87 2.95 -4.77 -0.51
C SER A 87 1.53 -4.20 -0.48
N VAL A 88 0.54 -5.07 -0.34
CA VAL A 88 -0.89 -4.73 -0.34
C VAL A 88 -1.49 -5.18 1.00
N ASN A 89 -2.36 -4.36 1.59
CA ASN A 89 -3.12 -4.67 2.80
C ASN A 89 -2.26 -5.13 4.00
N ARG A 90 -1.01 -4.64 4.10
CA ARG A 90 0.00 -5.04 5.09
C ARG A 90 0.57 -6.46 4.91
N GLU A 91 0.25 -7.12 3.81
CA GLU A 91 0.86 -8.40 3.47
C GLU A 91 2.35 -8.23 3.15
N PRO A 92 3.17 -9.29 3.31
CA PRO A 92 4.57 -9.24 2.93
C PRO A 92 4.78 -8.88 1.46
N TYR A 93 5.92 -8.25 1.15
CA TYR A 93 6.30 -7.98 -0.24
C TYR A 93 6.47 -9.29 -1.02
N VAL A 94 5.96 -9.30 -2.25
CA VAL A 94 6.19 -10.41 -3.18
C VAL A 94 7.64 -10.35 -3.63
N LEU A 95 8.32 -11.50 -3.69
CA LEU A 95 9.74 -11.59 -4.08
C LEU A 95 9.97 -11.28 -5.57
N ILE A 96 8.92 -11.31 -6.39
CA ILE A 96 8.98 -10.96 -7.81
C ILE A 96 8.71 -9.46 -7.92
N PRO A 97 9.57 -8.69 -8.61
CA PRO A 97 9.31 -7.27 -8.83
C PRO A 97 7.98 -7.02 -9.55
N LEU A 98 7.26 -6.00 -9.13
CA LEU A 98 6.08 -5.50 -9.83
C LEU A 98 6.46 -4.96 -11.21
N HIS A 99 7.60 -4.25 -11.28
CA HIS A 99 8.17 -3.71 -12.51
C HIS A 99 9.70 -3.60 -12.39
N THR A 100 10.39 -3.67 -13.54
CA THR A 100 11.83 -3.45 -13.63
C THR A 100 12.10 -2.32 -14.62
N PHE A 101 12.87 -1.33 -14.19
CA PHE A 101 13.30 -0.18 -15.01
C PHE A 101 14.76 -0.37 -15.43
N TYR A 102 15.06 -0.01 -16.66
CA TYR A 102 16.41 -0.01 -17.21
C TYR A 102 16.93 1.41 -17.42
N PRO A 103 18.26 1.59 -17.56
CA PRO A 103 18.83 2.90 -17.85
C PRO A 103 18.18 3.55 -19.08
N GLY A 104 17.66 4.78 -18.89
CA GLY A 104 16.94 5.53 -19.93
C GLY A 104 15.41 5.42 -19.85
N ASP A 105 14.87 4.54 -19.03
CA ASP A 105 13.44 4.51 -18.76
C ASP A 105 13.00 5.72 -17.92
N SER A 106 11.73 6.08 -18.04
CA SER A 106 11.10 7.01 -17.10
C SER A 106 11.01 6.37 -15.71
N LEU A 107 11.54 7.03 -14.68
CA LEU A 107 11.51 6.55 -13.30
C LEU A 107 10.15 6.84 -12.64
N LEU A 108 9.08 6.59 -13.39
CA LEU A 108 7.69 6.74 -12.98
C LEU A 108 6.92 5.48 -13.38
N TYR A 109 6.09 4.97 -12.47
CA TYR A 109 5.21 3.84 -12.71
C TYR A 109 3.79 4.16 -12.23
N VAL A 110 2.80 3.80 -13.04
CA VAL A 110 1.39 3.87 -12.67
C VAL A 110 0.89 2.46 -12.37
N ASP A 111 0.63 2.18 -11.12
CA ASP A 111 0.16 0.89 -10.62
C ASP A 111 -1.38 0.84 -10.65
N LEU A 112 -1.94 -0.06 -11.44
CA LEU A 112 -3.39 -0.31 -11.48
C LEU A 112 -3.77 -1.20 -10.30
N ILE A 113 -4.56 -0.67 -9.37
CA ILE A 113 -4.90 -1.31 -8.11
C ILE A 113 -6.38 -1.70 -7.98
N SER A 114 -7.15 -1.61 -9.07
CA SER A 114 -8.59 -1.91 -9.08
C SER A 114 -8.94 -3.33 -8.65
N GLU A 115 -8.02 -4.28 -8.79
CA GLU A 115 -8.19 -5.67 -8.31
C GLU A 115 -8.19 -5.81 -6.78
N PHE A 116 -7.73 -4.76 -6.04
CA PHE A 116 -7.61 -4.78 -4.58
C PHE A 116 -8.69 -3.98 -3.86
N VAL A 117 -9.79 -3.65 -4.54
CA VAL A 117 -10.88 -2.81 -3.96
C VAL A 117 -11.57 -3.42 -2.75
N ASP A 118 -11.53 -4.76 -2.61
CA ASP A 118 -12.10 -5.48 -1.47
C ASP A 118 -11.15 -5.47 -0.24
N GLY A 119 -9.93 -4.93 -0.38
CA GLY A 119 -8.96 -4.79 0.70
C GLY A 119 -9.12 -3.49 1.49
N ASN A 120 -8.19 -3.27 2.45
CA ASN A 120 -8.20 -2.06 3.28
C ASN A 120 -7.61 -0.81 2.58
N GLY A 121 -7.13 -0.96 1.34
CA GLY A 121 -6.60 0.14 0.52
C GLY A 121 -5.20 0.61 0.88
N ARG A 122 -4.46 -0.09 1.75
CA ARG A 122 -3.09 0.27 2.09
C ARG A 122 -2.09 -0.37 1.15
N PHE A 123 -1.27 0.45 0.50
CA PHE A 123 -0.21 0.05 -0.42
C PHE A 123 1.12 0.61 0.06
N CYS A 124 2.16 -0.19 0.00
CA CYS A 124 3.53 0.23 0.30
C CYS A 124 4.46 -0.22 -0.83
N TYR A 125 5.41 0.64 -1.18
CA TYR A 125 6.35 0.42 -2.27
C TYR A 125 7.77 0.66 -1.80
N TYR A 126 8.72 -0.05 -2.42
CA TYR A 126 10.14 0.28 -2.35
C TYR A 126 10.83 -0.07 -3.67
N ILE A 127 11.96 0.58 -3.90
CA ILE A 127 12.83 0.38 -5.05
C ILE A 127 14.11 -0.31 -4.59
N GLU A 128 14.54 -1.32 -5.33
CA GLU A 128 15.87 -1.91 -5.24
C GLU A 128 16.67 -1.50 -6.47
N GLY A 129 17.72 -0.71 -6.30
CA GLY A 129 18.71 -0.45 -7.34
C GLY A 129 19.76 -1.58 -7.37
N VAL A 130 20.17 -1.98 -8.54
CA VAL A 130 21.19 -2.99 -8.79
C VAL A 130 22.31 -2.42 -9.63
N GLU A 131 23.55 -2.50 -9.12
CA GLU A 131 24.74 -2.04 -9.81
C GLU A 131 25.05 -2.90 -11.06
N GLY A 132 25.59 -2.27 -12.10
CA GLY A 132 26.08 -2.93 -13.30
C GLY A 132 27.47 -3.57 -13.11
N ASN A 133 27.96 -4.20 -14.17
CA ASN A 133 29.22 -4.97 -14.14
C ASN A 133 30.46 -4.10 -14.38
N GLY A 134 30.37 -2.78 -14.31
CA GLY A 134 31.46 -1.86 -14.68
C GLY A 134 32.47 -1.55 -13.59
N ASN A 135 32.34 -2.11 -12.35
CA ASN A 135 33.33 -1.87 -11.30
C ASN A 135 34.50 -2.88 -11.37
N ASP A 136 35.67 -2.43 -10.94
CA ASP A 136 36.91 -3.22 -10.96
C ASP A 136 36.98 -4.28 -9.85
N PHE A 137 35.98 -4.36 -8.97
CA PHE A 137 35.97 -5.22 -7.78
C PHE A 137 35.31 -6.58 -8.02
N GLY A 138 34.60 -6.77 -9.15
CA GLY A 138 34.01 -8.04 -9.55
C GLY A 138 32.79 -8.51 -8.76
N PHE A 139 32.12 -7.59 -8.03
CA PHE A 139 30.83 -7.82 -7.38
C PHE A 139 29.84 -6.72 -7.76
N THR A 140 28.56 -6.97 -7.56
CA THR A 140 27.48 -6.00 -7.80
C THR A 140 26.84 -5.61 -6.47
N GLU A 141 26.71 -4.31 -6.26
CA GLU A 141 26.04 -3.73 -5.09
C GLU A 141 24.54 -3.64 -5.30
N ARG A 142 23.79 -3.55 -4.19
CA ARG A 142 22.35 -3.29 -4.18
C ARG A 142 22.05 -2.20 -3.16
N SER A 143 21.16 -1.30 -3.54
CA SER A 143 20.65 -0.24 -2.66
C SER A 143 19.15 -0.29 -2.61
N LEU A 144 18.57 -0.12 -1.42
CA LEU A 144 17.13 -0.07 -1.22
C LEU A 144 16.71 1.38 -0.94
N SER A 145 15.57 1.78 -1.50
CA SER A 145 14.93 3.04 -1.14
C SER A 145 14.31 2.99 0.26
N ASN A 146 13.78 4.12 0.71
CA ASN A 146 12.76 4.15 1.76
C ASN A 146 11.53 3.35 1.31
N ILE A 147 10.71 2.95 2.29
CA ILE A 147 9.38 2.40 2.04
C ILE A 147 8.40 3.58 1.97
N ALA A 148 7.77 3.78 0.81
CA ALA A 148 6.72 4.78 0.60
C ALA A 148 5.35 4.10 0.71
N CYS A 149 4.52 4.52 1.65
CA CYS A 149 3.18 3.95 1.86
C CYS A 149 2.09 4.98 1.63
N ILE A 150 0.97 4.51 1.08
CA ILE A 150 -0.23 5.31 0.88
C ILE A 150 -1.47 4.48 1.22
N SER A 151 -2.55 5.14 1.63
CA SER A 151 -3.83 4.50 1.87
C SER A 151 -4.90 5.16 1.01
N GLN A 152 -5.58 4.38 0.20
CA GLN A 152 -6.71 4.82 -0.59
C GLN A 152 -7.85 5.31 0.33
N ILE A 153 -8.61 6.25 -0.18
CA ILE A 153 -9.79 6.77 0.54
C ILE A 153 -10.92 5.75 0.39
N PRO A 154 -11.44 5.18 1.49
CA PRO A 154 -12.55 4.25 1.42
C PRO A 154 -13.78 4.91 0.81
N LYS A 155 -14.48 4.18 -0.07
CA LYS A 155 -15.77 4.61 -0.61
C LYS A 155 -16.86 3.69 -0.08
N LEU A 156 -17.94 4.27 0.37
CA LEU A 156 -19.10 3.55 0.88
C LEU A 156 -20.38 4.25 0.43
N PHE A 157 -21.19 3.55 -0.34
CA PHE A 157 -22.51 3.97 -0.76
C PHE A 157 -23.56 2.97 -0.24
N VAL A 158 -24.61 3.48 0.40
CA VAL A 158 -25.73 2.66 0.85
C VAL A 158 -26.93 3.00 -0.01
N PRO A 159 -27.54 2.04 -0.72
CA PRO A 159 -28.76 2.25 -1.48
C PRO A 159 -29.90 2.77 -0.60
N ASN A 160 -30.79 3.56 -1.15
CA ASN A 160 -31.96 4.08 -0.42
C ASN A 160 -33.11 3.06 -0.36
N THR A 161 -33.14 2.10 -1.30
CA THR A 161 -34.21 1.11 -1.43
C THR A 161 -33.68 -0.18 -2.03
N PHE A 162 -34.38 -1.29 -1.79
CA PHE A 162 -34.18 -2.55 -2.47
C PHE A 162 -35.53 -3.28 -2.60
N THR A 163 -35.62 -4.25 -3.50
CA THR A 163 -36.84 -4.97 -3.85
C THR A 163 -36.56 -6.46 -3.95
N PRO A 164 -36.62 -7.22 -2.84
CA PRO A 164 -36.39 -8.66 -2.84
C PRO A 164 -37.64 -9.37 -3.39
N ASN A 165 -37.72 -9.53 -4.71
CA ASN A 165 -38.87 -10.10 -5.44
C ASN A 165 -38.50 -11.24 -6.38
N ASP A 166 -37.26 -11.76 -6.26
CA ASP A 166 -36.70 -12.87 -7.05
C ASP A 166 -36.60 -12.56 -8.56
N ASP A 167 -36.40 -11.28 -8.94
CA ASP A 167 -36.20 -10.84 -10.34
C ASP A 167 -34.72 -10.67 -10.73
N GLU A 168 -33.80 -11.08 -9.85
CA GLU A 168 -32.34 -10.99 -9.96
C GLU A 168 -31.79 -9.55 -9.85
N HIS A 169 -32.62 -8.54 -9.54
CA HIS A 169 -32.23 -7.14 -9.41
C HIS A 169 -32.55 -6.60 -8.02
N ASN A 170 -31.57 -6.01 -7.35
CA ASN A 170 -31.72 -5.40 -6.01
C ASN A 170 -32.30 -6.34 -4.94
N GLU A 171 -31.97 -7.62 -5.02
CA GLU A 171 -32.46 -8.66 -4.11
C GLU A 171 -31.85 -8.55 -2.71
N LEU A 172 -30.69 -7.92 -2.59
CA LEU A 172 -29.97 -7.74 -1.33
C LEU A 172 -29.76 -6.27 -1.00
N PHE A 173 -30.13 -5.87 0.20
CA PHE A 173 -29.77 -4.59 0.75
C PHE A 173 -28.38 -4.66 1.38
N LYS A 174 -27.40 -4.07 0.72
CA LYS A 174 -26.01 -3.99 1.20
C LYS A 174 -25.34 -2.71 0.76
N PRO A 175 -24.37 -2.19 1.53
CA PRO A 175 -23.47 -1.15 1.06
C PRO A 175 -22.67 -1.62 -0.17
N VAL A 176 -22.41 -0.70 -1.08
CA VAL A 176 -21.40 -0.86 -2.14
C VAL A 176 -20.14 -0.19 -1.64
N THR A 177 -19.04 -0.92 -1.63
CA THR A 177 -17.80 -0.49 -0.98
C THR A 177 -16.62 -0.58 -1.94
N ALA A 178 -15.62 0.29 -1.74
CA ALA A 178 -14.28 0.15 -2.27
C ALA A 178 -13.27 0.51 -1.18
N PHE A 179 -12.23 -0.29 -1.03
CA PHE A 179 -11.20 -0.19 0.01
C PHE A 179 -11.76 -0.26 1.44
N VAL A 180 -12.75 -1.12 1.62
CA VAL A 180 -13.34 -1.49 2.91
C VAL A 180 -13.22 -3.00 3.06
N SER A 181 -12.29 -3.45 3.90
CA SER A 181 -12.05 -4.87 4.17
C SER A 181 -13.02 -5.43 5.20
N GLU A 182 -13.03 -6.76 5.34
CA GLU A 182 -13.80 -7.45 6.40
C GLU A 182 -13.28 -7.11 7.81
N GLU A 183 -12.01 -6.75 7.94
CA GLU A 183 -11.42 -6.39 9.23
C GLU A 183 -12.07 -5.12 9.78
N GLY A 184 -12.74 -5.24 10.93
CA GLY A 184 -13.44 -4.13 11.58
C GLY A 184 -14.72 -3.68 10.87
N TYR A 185 -15.21 -4.42 9.86
CA TYR A 185 -16.48 -4.12 9.22
C TYR A 185 -17.65 -4.67 10.02
N SER A 186 -18.69 -3.87 10.16
CA SER A 186 -19.97 -4.26 10.73
C SER A 186 -21.10 -3.52 10.00
N PHE A 187 -22.07 -4.28 9.50
CA PHE A 187 -23.28 -3.74 8.92
C PHE A 187 -24.50 -4.30 9.65
N THR A 188 -25.28 -3.41 10.24
CA THR A 188 -26.45 -3.79 11.06
C THR A 188 -27.68 -3.03 10.58
N ILE A 189 -28.82 -3.73 10.53
CA ILE A 189 -30.12 -3.15 10.19
C ILE A 189 -31.07 -3.31 11.39
N TYR A 190 -31.80 -2.25 11.68
CA TYR A 190 -32.77 -2.16 12.76
C TYR A 190 -34.17 -1.85 12.22
N SER A 191 -35.19 -2.42 12.86
CA SER A 191 -36.57 -2.00 12.68
C SER A 191 -36.78 -0.57 13.21
N ARG A 192 -37.92 0.03 12.90
CA ARG A 192 -38.34 1.31 13.48
C ARG A 192 -38.47 1.29 15.01
N ALA A 193 -38.68 0.11 15.58
CA ALA A 193 -38.74 -0.07 17.03
C ALA A 193 -37.36 -0.28 17.68
N GLY A 194 -36.28 -0.25 16.91
CA GLY A 194 -34.92 -0.45 17.39
C GLY A 194 -34.52 -1.91 17.53
N GLU A 195 -35.33 -2.85 17.04
CA GLU A 195 -34.99 -4.28 17.05
C GLU A 195 -33.97 -4.58 15.95
N LYS A 196 -32.90 -5.29 16.29
CA LYS A 196 -31.88 -5.74 15.32
C LYS A 196 -32.44 -6.84 14.44
N ILE A 197 -32.51 -6.60 13.14
CA ILE A 197 -33.09 -7.51 12.15
C ILE A 197 -32.02 -8.31 11.43
N PHE A 198 -30.92 -7.64 11.09
CA PHE A 198 -29.82 -8.23 10.34
C PHE A 198 -28.49 -7.68 10.84
N THR A 199 -27.46 -8.50 10.78
CA THR A 199 -26.07 -8.05 11.02
C THR A 199 -25.11 -8.94 10.26
N THR A 200 -24.03 -8.34 9.75
CA THR A 200 -22.93 -9.05 9.09
C THR A 200 -21.61 -8.30 9.28
N ASN A 201 -20.51 -9.04 9.32
CA ASN A 201 -19.15 -8.48 9.32
C ASN A 201 -18.49 -8.65 7.94
N ASN A 202 -19.22 -9.10 6.94
CA ASN A 202 -18.70 -9.30 5.58
C ASN A 202 -19.35 -8.30 4.63
N PRO A 203 -18.55 -7.39 4.00
CA PRO A 203 -19.06 -6.37 3.07
C PRO A 203 -19.79 -6.95 1.85
N SER A 204 -19.49 -8.19 1.47
CA SER A 204 -20.13 -8.87 0.33
C SER A 204 -21.52 -9.39 0.65
N LYS A 205 -21.88 -9.49 1.95
CA LYS A 205 -23.19 -9.99 2.38
C LYS A 205 -24.19 -8.85 2.57
N GLY A 206 -25.43 -9.10 2.17
CA GLY A 206 -26.56 -8.18 2.32
C GLY A 206 -27.76 -8.83 2.96
N TRP A 207 -28.72 -8.01 3.38
CA TRP A 207 -30.01 -8.44 3.92
C TRP A 207 -30.97 -8.76 2.76
N ASP A 208 -31.58 -9.94 2.81
CA ASP A 208 -32.52 -10.47 1.83
C ASP A 208 -34.00 -10.04 2.06
N GLY A 209 -34.23 -9.10 2.96
CA GLY A 209 -35.60 -8.67 3.30
C GLY A 209 -36.34 -9.60 4.24
N LYS A 210 -35.70 -10.65 4.79
CA LYS A 210 -36.35 -11.60 5.70
C LYS A 210 -35.90 -11.42 7.14
N TYR A 211 -36.82 -11.68 8.05
CA TYR A 211 -36.55 -11.72 9.49
C TYR A 211 -37.21 -12.96 10.10
N GLN A 212 -36.45 -13.78 10.82
CA GLN A 212 -36.90 -15.04 11.40
C GLN A 212 -37.59 -15.99 10.39
N GLY A 213 -37.09 -15.99 9.13
CA GLY A 213 -37.60 -16.85 8.06
C GLY A 213 -38.92 -16.38 7.41
N LYS A 214 -39.34 -15.15 7.68
CA LYS A 214 -40.53 -14.53 7.07
C LYS A 214 -40.14 -13.21 6.41
N ASP A 215 -40.87 -12.83 5.39
CA ASP A 215 -40.70 -11.54 4.75
C ASP A 215 -40.93 -10.40 5.77
N ALA A 216 -40.03 -9.46 5.83
CA ALA A 216 -40.16 -8.29 6.66
C ALA A 216 -41.21 -7.34 6.09
N GLN A 217 -41.83 -6.55 6.94
CA GLN A 217 -42.85 -5.59 6.49
C GLN A 217 -42.21 -4.55 5.56
N VAL A 218 -42.92 -4.20 4.50
CA VAL A 218 -42.52 -3.05 3.66
C VAL A 218 -42.53 -1.77 4.50
N GLY A 219 -41.43 -1.07 4.51
CA GLY A 219 -41.27 0.14 5.33
C GLY A 219 -39.85 0.67 5.40
N ASN A 220 -39.63 1.61 6.30
CA ASN A 220 -38.31 2.20 6.52
C ASN A 220 -37.59 1.44 7.64
N TYR A 221 -36.33 1.20 7.42
CA TYR A 221 -35.39 0.59 8.35
C TYR A 221 -34.23 1.53 8.60
N ILE A 222 -33.57 1.38 9.73
CA ILE A 222 -32.37 2.13 10.09
C ILE A 222 -31.18 1.20 9.88
N TYR A 223 -30.13 1.68 9.24
CA TYR A 223 -28.89 0.93 9.13
C TYR A 223 -27.77 1.63 9.89
N HIS A 224 -26.77 0.84 10.27
CA HIS A 224 -25.52 1.33 10.84
C HIS A 224 -24.37 0.55 10.22
N VAL A 225 -23.37 1.25 9.71
CA VAL A 225 -22.16 0.68 9.12
C VAL A 225 -20.95 1.20 9.85
N GLU A 226 -20.10 0.31 10.28
CA GLU A 226 -18.78 0.61 10.82
C GLU A 226 -17.70 -0.08 9.97
N TYR A 227 -16.55 0.55 9.80
CA TYR A 227 -15.41 -0.06 9.13
C TYR A 227 -14.10 0.60 9.56
N ILE A 228 -12.98 -0.10 9.39
CA ILE A 228 -11.63 0.41 9.63
C ILE A 228 -10.98 0.70 8.27
N ASN A 229 -10.45 1.92 8.10
CA ASN A 229 -9.73 2.31 6.89
C ASN A 229 -8.27 1.78 6.88
N GLY A 230 -7.55 1.98 5.77
CA GLY A 230 -6.16 1.53 5.60
C GLY A 230 -5.16 2.14 6.60
N LEU A 231 -5.52 3.25 7.26
CA LEU A 231 -4.73 3.87 8.33
C LEU A 231 -5.00 3.22 9.69
N GLY A 232 -6.05 2.40 9.81
CA GLY A 232 -6.48 1.78 11.06
C GLY A 232 -7.47 2.63 11.86
N GLU A 233 -8.09 3.62 11.22
CA GLU A 233 -9.07 4.51 11.85
C GLU A 233 -10.48 3.98 11.66
N LEU A 234 -11.29 4.02 12.73
CA LEU A 234 -12.70 3.65 12.69
C LEU A 234 -13.53 4.75 12.02
N SER A 235 -14.39 4.36 11.10
CA SER A 235 -15.38 5.21 10.44
C SER A 235 -16.75 4.60 10.58
N GLU A 236 -17.80 5.44 10.67
CA GLU A 236 -19.18 5.00 10.81
C GLU A 236 -20.14 5.81 9.91
N LYS A 237 -21.27 5.17 9.53
CA LYS A 237 -22.36 5.80 8.78
C LYS A 237 -23.70 5.23 9.21
N THR A 238 -24.69 6.10 9.39
CA THR A 238 -26.06 5.77 9.76
C THR A 238 -27.05 6.43 8.81
#